data_00767aa676a867dc7debdab348d28cfb
#
_entry.id   00767aa676a867dc7debdab348d28cfb
#
_cell.length_a   1.000
_cell.length_b   1.000
_cell.length_c   1.000
_cell.angle_alpha   90.00
_cell.angle_beta   90.00
_cell.angle_gamma   90.00
#
_symmetry.space_group_name_H-M   'P 1'
#
loop_
_entity.id
_entity.type
_entity.pdbx_description
1 polymer ?
#
loop_
_entity_poly.entity_id
_entity_poly.type
_entity_poly.pdbx_seq_one_letter_code
_entity_poly.pdbx_strand_id
1 'polypeptide(L)'
;LKGARIAIQGFGSVGRAAARFLSEKGAIIVAASDTKGTIHNPDGLDLKCLFETKDATGSVINCKKGTAKKMEEIFSLDCDILIPAATPDVIHKNNVNDIKAKLVLEGANIPATKEAEDILYKKGIVVVPDFIANAGGVIMAAMEYAKKIEKEAFEAISARIKTNTKLILEQSKTKGATPRKVAEEIARDRVLKAMR
;
A
#
# COMPACT_ATOMS: atom_id res chain seq x y z
N LEU A 1 12.15 -3.65 7.70
CA LEU A 1 11.39 -2.40 7.52
C LEU A 1 12.20 -1.18 7.94
N LYS A 2 13.09 -1.33 8.94
CA LYS A 2 13.98 -0.25 9.40
C LYS A 2 14.88 0.23 8.25
N GLY A 3 14.84 1.52 7.96
CA GLY A 3 15.55 2.15 6.86
C GLY A 3 14.93 1.95 5.47
N ALA A 4 13.84 1.19 5.33
CA ALA A 4 13.16 1.03 4.05
C ALA A 4 12.57 2.37 3.58
N ARG A 5 12.84 2.73 2.33
CA ARG A 5 12.40 3.97 1.68
C ARG A 5 11.03 3.76 1.05
N ILE A 6 10.06 4.56 1.44
CA ILE A 6 8.65 4.38 1.06
C ILE A 6 8.11 5.60 0.32
N ALA A 7 7.46 5.38 -0.82
CA ALA A 7 6.66 6.37 -1.52
C ALA A 7 5.17 6.04 -1.36
N ILE A 8 4.34 7.03 -1.01
CA ILE A 8 2.90 6.86 -0.74
C ILE A 8 2.10 7.72 -1.72
N GLN A 9 1.41 7.09 -2.66
CA GLN A 9 0.49 7.79 -3.56
C GLN A 9 -0.87 7.93 -2.89
N GLY A 10 -1.27 9.19 -2.65
CA GLY A 10 -2.47 9.53 -1.90
C GLY A 10 -2.21 9.73 -0.40
N PHE A 11 -2.36 10.97 0.06
CA PHE A 11 -2.14 11.34 1.48
C PHE A 11 -3.46 11.69 2.16
N GLY A 12 -4.46 10.79 1.97
CA GLY A 12 -5.73 10.75 2.68
C GLY A 12 -5.64 9.88 3.94
N SER A 13 -6.76 9.36 4.42
CA SER A 13 -6.82 8.58 5.67
C SER A 13 -5.88 7.36 5.64
N VAL A 14 -5.88 6.59 4.55
CA VAL A 14 -5.03 5.40 4.40
C VAL A 14 -3.55 5.77 4.33
N GLY A 15 -3.19 6.71 3.45
CA GLY A 15 -1.79 7.11 3.27
C GLY A 15 -1.19 7.76 4.50
N ARG A 16 -1.95 8.60 5.20
CA ARG A 16 -1.53 9.22 6.48
C ARG A 16 -1.30 8.17 7.57
N ALA A 17 -2.22 7.22 7.72
CA ALA A 17 -2.07 6.14 8.68
C ALA A 17 -0.85 5.26 8.34
N ALA A 18 -0.68 4.90 7.08
CA ALA A 18 0.48 4.14 6.61
C ALA A 18 1.80 4.88 6.91
N ALA A 19 1.89 6.19 6.58
CA ALA A 19 3.07 6.99 6.87
C ALA A 19 3.42 6.98 8.35
N ARG A 20 2.44 7.18 9.25
CA ARG A 20 2.63 7.16 10.69
C ARG A 20 3.14 5.81 11.18
N PHE A 21 2.37 4.74 10.95
CA PHE A 21 2.69 3.42 11.49
C PHE A 21 3.99 2.82 10.92
N LEU A 22 4.31 3.10 9.66
CA LEU A 22 5.54 2.59 9.05
C LEU A 22 6.76 3.35 9.59
N SER A 23 6.65 4.66 9.81
CA SER A 23 7.72 5.44 10.42
C SER A 23 7.99 5.06 11.87
N GLU A 24 6.95 4.77 12.66
CA GLU A 24 7.09 4.23 14.02
C GLU A 24 7.89 2.90 14.04
N LYS A 25 7.89 2.17 12.92
CA LYS A 25 8.68 0.94 12.73
C LYS A 25 10.05 1.18 12.07
N GLY A 26 10.45 2.46 11.92
CA GLY A 26 11.74 2.87 11.39
C GLY A 26 11.84 2.93 9.88
N ALA A 27 10.74 2.93 9.15
CA ALA A 27 10.75 3.22 7.71
C ALA A 27 10.95 4.73 7.46
N ILE A 28 11.46 5.06 6.28
CA ILE A 28 11.72 6.43 5.82
C ILE A 28 10.72 6.77 4.72
N ILE A 29 9.82 7.70 4.96
CA ILE A 29 8.90 8.17 3.94
C ILE A 29 9.62 9.17 3.06
N VAL A 30 9.95 8.79 1.84
CA VAL A 30 10.71 9.64 0.89
C VAL A 30 9.80 10.46 -0.02
N ALA A 31 8.55 10.02 -0.22
CA ALA A 31 7.59 10.76 -1.04
C ALA A 31 6.16 10.54 -0.56
N ALA A 32 5.33 11.56 -0.74
CA ALA A 32 3.89 11.50 -0.58
C ALA A 32 3.21 12.34 -1.66
N SER A 33 2.06 11.92 -2.17
CA SER A 33 1.30 12.69 -3.14
C SER A 33 -0.15 12.91 -2.72
N ASP A 34 -0.75 13.94 -3.26
CA ASP A 34 -2.19 14.17 -3.25
C ASP A 34 -2.66 14.71 -4.61
N THR A 35 -3.89 15.19 -4.69
CA THR A 35 -4.48 15.72 -5.94
C THR A 35 -3.77 16.96 -6.50
N LYS A 36 -2.89 17.61 -5.74
CA LYS A 36 -2.16 18.81 -6.15
C LYS A 36 -0.74 18.50 -6.64
N GLY A 37 -0.21 17.31 -6.31
CA GLY A 37 1.12 16.90 -6.72
C GLY A 37 1.80 15.97 -5.73
N THR A 38 3.09 15.79 -5.92
CA THR A 38 3.98 14.97 -5.10
C THR A 38 4.98 15.85 -4.37
N ILE A 39 5.22 15.56 -3.09
CA ILE A 39 6.38 16.09 -2.36
C ILE A 39 7.42 14.98 -2.22
N HIS A 40 8.67 15.27 -2.48
CA HIS A 40 9.76 14.30 -2.46
C HIS A 40 10.99 14.83 -1.71
N ASN A 41 11.54 14.00 -0.85
CA ASN A 41 12.86 14.19 -0.26
C ASN A 41 13.57 12.83 -0.17
N PRO A 42 14.68 12.62 -0.92
CA PRO A 42 15.38 11.33 -0.92
C PRO A 42 15.95 10.94 0.45
N ASP A 43 16.21 11.89 1.34
CA ASP A 43 16.72 11.66 2.69
C ASP A 43 15.59 11.41 3.72
N GLY A 44 14.34 11.55 3.26
CA GLY A 44 13.15 11.38 4.09
C GLY A 44 12.40 12.68 4.36
N LEU A 45 11.08 12.58 4.34
CA LEU A 45 10.17 13.67 4.68
C LEU A 45 10.04 13.81 6.20
N ASP A 46 10.04 15.05 6.69
CA ASP A 46 9.63 15.37 8.06
C ASP A 46 8.12 15.18 8.18
N LEU A 47 7.71 14.10 8.83
CA LEU A 47 6.28 13.76 8.93
C LEU A 47 5.48 14.79 9.70
N LYS A 48 6.06 15.39 10.75
CA LYS A 48 5.36 16.45 11.50
C LYS A 48 5.03 17.61 10.57
N CYS A 49 6.05 18.11 9.85
CA CYS A 49 5.87 19.15 8.85
C CYS A 49 4.84 18.72 7.77
N LEU A 50 4.90 17.48 7.29
CA LEU A 50 4.01 16.98 6.25
C LEU A 50 2.55 16.94 6.70
N PHE A 51 2.27 16.45 7.91
CA PHE A 51 0.93 16.43 8.49
C PHE A 51 0.39 17.84 8.73
N GLU A 52 1.17 18.70 9.42
CA GLU A 52 0.78 20.09 9.71
C GLU A 52 0.52 20.88 8.43
N THR A 53 1.38 20.72 7.41
CA THR A 53 1.21 21.40 6.12
C THR A 53 -0.06 20.92 5.41
N LYS A 54 -0.30 19.61 5.38
CA LYS A 54 -1.49 19.03 4.77
C LYS A 54 -2.76 19.53 5.45
N ASP A 55 -2.77 19.62 6.76
CA ASP A 55 -3.93 20.10 7.54
C ASP A 55 -4.18 21.59 7.35
N ALA A 56 -3.12 22.39 7.29
CA ALA A 56 -3.22 23.84 7.14
C ALA A 56 -3.55 24.30 5.71
N THR A 57 -3.04 23.58 4.69
CA THR A 57 -3.10 24.06 3.28
C THR A 57 -3.91 23.14 2.36
N GLY A 58 -4.34 21.99 2.85
CA GLY A 58 -5.03 20.97 2.05
C GLY A 58 -4.11 20.18 1.13
N SER A 59 -2.79 20.45 1.10
CA SER A 59 -1.88 19.77 0.18
C SER A 59 -0.50 19.49 0.77
N VAL A 60 0.07 18.33 0.37
CA VAL A 60 1.42 17.92 0.77
C VAL A 60 2.52 18.71 0.06
N ILE A 61 2.27 19.26 -1.14
CA ILE A 61 3.29 19.95 -1.95
C ILE A 61 3.81 21.23 -1.30
N ASN A 62 3.07 21.78 -0.34
CA ASN A 62 3.44 23.00 0.37
C ASN A 62 4.43 22.75 1.52
N CYS A 63 4.83 21.50 1.79
CA CYS A 63 5.82 21.19 2.80
C CYS A 63 7.21 21.64 2.36
N LYS A 64 7.79 22.62 3.10
CA LYS A 64 9.04 23.29 2.74
C LYS A 64 10.29 22.40 2.82
N LYS A 65 10.18 21.21 3.42
CA LYS A 65 11.31 20.27 3.60
C LYS A 65 11.33 19.17 2.54
N GLY A 66 10.89 19.48 1.33
CA GLY A 66 10.94 18.60 0.17
C GLY A 66 10.82 19.38 -1.13
N THR A 67 10.95 18.66 -2.24
CA THR A 67 10.80 19.21 -3.60
C THR A 67 9.44 18.83 -4.15
N ALA A 68 8.67 19.82 -4.56
CA ALA A 68 7.39 19.59 -5.21
C ALA A 68 7.60 19.07 -6.65
N LYS A 69 6.81 18.08 -7.03
CA LYS A 69 6.82 17.40 -8.33
C LYS A 69 5.40 17.22 -8.84
N LYS A 70 5.24 16.84 -10.10
CA LYS A 70 3.95 16.45 -10.63
C LYS A 70 3.43 15.19 -9.92
N MET A 71 2.11 15.03 -9.86
CA MET A 71 1.47 13.93 -9.13
C MET A 71 1.93 12.56 -9.62
N GLU A 72 2.01 12.38 -10.93
CA GLU A 72 2.39 11.14 -11.58
C GLU A 72 3.86 10.74 -11.40
N GLU A 73 4.73 11.69 -11.10
CA GLU A 73 6.15 11.40 -10.89
C GLU A 73 6.42 10.46 -9.70
N ILE A 74 5.46 10.32 -8.78
CA ILE A 74 5.61 9.42 -7.63
C ILE A 74 5.88 7.98 -8.03
N PHE A 75 5.37 7.53 -9.18
CA PHE A 75 5.55 6.15 -9.66
C PHE A 75 6.97 5.87 -10.18
N SER A 76 7.72 6.90 -10.55
CA SER A 76 9.09 6.79 -11.09
C SER A 76 10.19 7.06 -10.05
N LEU A 77 9.81 7.45 -8.82
CA LEU A 77 10.77 7.73 -7.75
C LEU A 77 11.50 6.48 -7.29
N ASP A 78 12.74 6.68 -6.87
CA ASP A 78 13.53 5.61 -6.26
C ASP A 78 13.06 5.36 -4.82
N CYS A 79 12.51 4.16 -4.59
CA CYS A 79 12.05 3.71 -3.28
C CYS A 79 12.08 2.19 -3.20
N ASP A 80 12.05 1.63 -1.99
CA ASP A 80 11.96 0.19 -1.78
C ASP A 80 10.50 -0.30 -1.85
N ILE A 81 9.56 0.53 -1.36
CA ILE A 81 8.14 0.20 -1.26
C ILE A 81 7.32 1.35 -1.84
N LEU A 82 6.44 1.02 -2.78
CA LEU A 82 5.42 1.94 -3.30
C LEU A 82 4.05 1.54 -2.73
N ILE A 83 3.34 2.52 -2.16
CA ILE A 83 1.99 2.31 -1.60
C ILE A 83 0.99 3.18 -2.37
N PRO A 84 0.30 2.65 -3.38
CA PRO A 84 -0.85 3.31 -3.99
C PRO A 84 -2.03 3.27 -3.00
N ALA A 85 -2.45 4.44 -2.50
CA ALA A 85 -3.44 4.58 -1.43
C ALA A 85 -4.52 5.63 -1.74
N ALA A 86 -4.76 5.96 -3.01
CA ALA A 86 -5.75 6.95 -3.41
C ALA A 86 -6.93 6.36 -4.18
N THR A 87 -6.73 6.05 -5.46
CA THR A 87 -7.80 5.69 -6.39
C THR A 87 -7.47 4.43 -7.18
N PRO A 88 -8.47 3.78 -7.79
CA PRO A 88 -8.25 2.68 -8.71
C PRO A 88 -7.39 3.06 -9.92
N ASP A 89 -6.81 2.05 -10.58
CA ASP A 89 -6.14 2.11 -11.88
C ASP A 89 -5.03 3.16 -12.02
N VAL A 90 -4.38 3.55 -10.91
CA VAL A 90 -3.26 4.51 -10.92
C VAL A 90 -1.96 3.90 -11.43
N ILE A 91 -1.82 2.57 -11.36
CA ILE A 91 -0.72 1.81 -11.97
C ILE A 91 -1.28 1.08 -13.19
N HIS A 92 -0.82 1.46 -14.35
CA HIS A 92 -1.30 0.95 -15.63
C HIS A 92 -0.16 0.82 -16.65
N LYS A 93 -0.43 0.29 -17.85
CA LYS A 93 0.57 0.02 -18.89
C LYS A 93 1.52 1.17 -19.23
N ASN A 94 1.06 2.43 -19.06
CA ASN A 94 1.84 3.59 -19.46
C ASN A 94 2.87 4.04 -18.40
N ASN A 95 2.71 3.62 -17.14
CA ASN A 95 3.62 4.02 -16.05
C ASN A 95 4.25 2.86 -15.29
N VAL A 96 3.75 1.65 -15.45
CA VAL A 96 4.23 0.46 -14.73
C VAL A 96 5.72 0.17 -14.99
N ASN A 97 6.23 0.54 -16.15
CA ASN A 97 7.63 0.32 -16.50
C ASN A 97 8.59 1.25 -15.75
N ASP A 98 8.12 2.40 -15.29
CA ASP A 98 8.91 3.39 -14.55
C ASP A 98 9.06 3.04 -13.08
N ILE A 99 8.26 2.08 -12.56
CA ILE A 99 8.30 1.66 -11.17
C ILE A 99 9.62 0.96 -10.87
N LYS A 100 10.34 1.51 -9.86
CA LYS A 100 11.63 1.04 -9.35
C LYS A 100 11.53 0.29 -8.03
N ALA A 101 10.38 0.39 -7.35
CA ALA A 101 10.14 -0.27 -6.08
C ALA A 101 10.31 -1.79 -6.19
N LYS A 102 10.77 -2.43 -5.12
CA LYS A 102 10.85 -3.88 -5.00
C LYS A 102 9.53 -4.51 -4.56
N LEU A 103 8.69 -3.70 -3.93
CA LEU A 103 7.39 -4.08 -3.39
C LEU A 103 6.36 -2.99 -3.71
N VAL A 104 5.22 -3.41 -4.24
CA VAL A 104 4.00 -2.61 -4.30
C VAL A 104 3.01 -3.17 -3.27
N LEU A 105 2.59 -2.32 -2.33
CA LEU A 105 1.62 -2.67 -1.29
C LEU A 105 0.33 -1.90 -1.55
N GLU A 106 -0.69 -2.58 -2.02
CA GLU A 106 -1.92 -1.95 -2.49
C GLU A 106 -2.83 -1.50 -1.33
N GLY A 107 -2.76 -0.22 -0.99
CA GLY A 107 -3.58 0.39 0.07
C GLY A 107 -4.97 0.82 -0.40
N ALA A 108 -5.10 1.28 -1.65
CA ALA A 108 -6.39 1.55 -2.29
C ALA A 108 -7.01 0.28 -2.85
N ASN A 109 -8.29 0.34 -3.24
CA ASN A 109 -8.96 -0.75 -3.94
C ASN A 109 -8.58 -0.71 -5.43
N ILE A 110 -8.15 -1.85 -5.97
CA ILE A 110 -7.79 -2.08 -7.37
C ILE A 110 -6.86 -0.96 -7.91
N PRO A 111 -5.77 -0.60 -7.22
CA PRO A 111 -4.94 0.53 -7.65
C PRO A 111 -4.07 0.21 -8.88
N ALA A 112 -3.83 -1.06 -9.15
CA ALA A 112 -3.13 -1.54 -10.35
C ALA A 112 -4.09 -2.29 -11.27
N THR A 113 -3.97 -2.03 -12.58
CA THR A 113 -4.66 -2.86 -13.57
C THR A 113 -4.06 -4.26 -13.59
N LYS A 114 -4.85 -5.27 -13.96
CA LYS A 114 -4.37 -6.65 -14.07
C LYS A 114 -3.16 -6.79 -14.99
N GLU A 115 -3.17 -6.07 -16.11
CA GLU A 115 -2.04 -6.02 -17.04
C GLU A 115 -0.78 -5.45 -16.36
N ALA A 116 -0.94 -4.41 -15.55
CA ALA A 116 0.18 -3.83 -14.82
C ALA A 116 0.73 -4.78 -13.75
N GLU A 117 -0.12 -5.50 -13.02
CA GLU A 117 0.34 -6.51 -12.07
C GLU A 117 1.13 -7.64 -12.74
N ASP A 118 0.68 -8.10 -13.93
CA ASP A 118 1.40 -9.11 -14.70
C ASP A 118 2.78 -8.61 -15.15
N ILE A 119 2.89 -7.33 -15.53
CA ILE A 119 4.17 -6.70 -15.89
C ILE A 119 5.08 -6.60 -14.65
N LEU A 120 4.55 -6.12 -13.51
CA LEU A 120 5.31 -6.04 -12.26
C LEU A 120 5.85 -7.41 -11.84
N TYR A 121 5.02 -8.45 -11.91
CA TYR A 121 5.42 -9.81 -11.60
C TYR A 121 6.56 -10.30 -12.50
N LYS A 122 6.48 -10.07 -13.82
CA LYS A 122 7.54 -10.41 -14.77
C LYS A 122 8.85 -9.65 -14.49
N LYS A 123 8.77 -8.43 -13.98
CA LYS A 123 9.92 -7.63 -13.53
C LYS A 123 10.50 -8.09 -12.18
N GLY A 124 9.90 -9.08 -11.53
CA GLY A 124 10.30 -9.54 -10.19
C GLY A 124 9.87 -8.60 -9.06
N ILE A 125 8.98 -7.66 -9.32
CA ILE A 125 8.42 -6.75 -8.32
C ILE A 125 7.28 -7.47 -7.61
N VAL A 126 7.37 -7.58 -6.29
CA VAL A 126 6.34 -8.23 -5.47
C VAL A 126 5.15 -7.29 -5.34
N VAL A 127 3.94 -7.80 -5.62
CA VAL A 127 2.69 -7.05 -5.36
C VAL A 127 1.91 -7.77 -4.26
N VAL A 128 1.57 -7.07 -3.18
CA VAL A 128 0.59 -7.56 -2.20
C VAL A 128 -0.76 -6.95 -2.57
N PRO A 129 -1.72 -7.79 -3.02
CA PRO A 129 -2.98 -7.29 -3.56
C PRO A 129 -3.85 -6.61 -2.50
N ASP A 130 -4.66 -5.68 -2.94
CA ASP A 130 -5.51 -4.81 -2.13
C ASP A 130 -6.35 -5.54 -1.09
N PHE A 131 -7.15 -6.51 -1.50
CA PHE A 131 -8.05 -7.25 -0.59
C PHE A 131 -7.33 -8.11 0.46
N ILE A 132 -5.99 -8.19 0.40
CA ILE A 132 -5.13 -8.71 1.47
C ILE A 132 -4.54 -7.56 2.28
N ALA A 133 -3.93 -6.57 1.59
CA ALA A 133 -3.21 -5.48 2.24
C ALA A 133 -4.13 -4.53 3.01
N ASN A 134 -5.30 -4.22 2.45
CA ASN A 134 -6.26 -3.27 3.02
C ASN A 134 -7.44 -3.92 3.77
N ALA A 135 -7.41 -5.23 4.02
CA ALA A 135 -8.48 -5.98 4.69
C ALA A 135 -8.80 -5.50 6.12
N GLY A 136 -8.00 -4.60 6.68
CA GLY A 136 -8.14 -4.15 8.07
C GLY A 136 -9.53 -3.59 8.39
N GLY A 137 -10.10 -2.77 7.50
CA GLY A 137 -11.43 -2.19 7.69
C GLY A 137 -12.55 -3.24 7.76
N VAL A 138 -12.51 -4.23 6.88
CA VAL A 138 -13.51 -5.33 6.87
C VAL A 138 -13.37 -6.21 8.11
N ILE A 139 -12.15 -6.49 8.55
CA ILE A 139 -11.88 -7.26 9.77
C ILE A 139 -12.38 -6.47 10.99
N MET A 140 -12.13 -5.15 11.06
CA MET A 140 -12.62 -4.30 12.13
C MET A 140 -14.15 -4.36 12.22
N ALA A 141 -14.85 -4.12 11.11
CA ALA A 141 -16.31 -4.16 11.07
C ALA A 141 -16.88 -5.53 11.52
N ALA A 142 -16.23 -6.63 11.12
CA ALA A 142 -16.64 -7.97 11.57
C ALA A 142 -16.42 -8.17 13.09
N MET A 143 -15.35 -7.63 13.66
CA MET A 143 -15.07 -7.71 15.08
C MET A 143 -16.04 -6.84 15.90
N GLU A 144 -16.37 -5.64 15.41
CA GLU A 144 -17.39 -4.76 16.01
C GLU A 144 -18.77 -5.42 16.00
N TYR A 145 -19.18 -6.03 14.88
CA TYR A 145 -20.41 -6.80 14.80
C TYR A 145 -20.44 -7.94 15.82
N ALA A 146 -19.29 -8.60 16.05
CA ALA A 146 -19.12 -9.63 17.07
C ALA A 146 -18.98 -9.06 18.51
N LYS A 147 -19.19 -7.75 18.70
CA LYS A 147 -19.08 -7.04 20.00
C LYS A 147 -17.72 -7.21 20.68
N LYS A 148 -16.64 -7.31 19.88
CA LYS A 148 -15.27 -7.40 20.36
C LYS A 148 -14.70 -6.02 20.66
N ILE A 149 -13.80 -5.94 21.64
CA ILE A 149 -13.11 -4.69 21.96
C ILE A 149 -12.06 -4.33 20.92
N GLU A 150 -11.73 -3.05 20.81
CA GLU A 150 -10.80 -2.51 19.81
C GLU A 150 -9.45 -3.23 19.83
N LYS A 151 -8.90 -3.55 20.99
CA LYS A 151 -7.64 -4.29 21.13
C LYS A 151 -7.68 -5.65 20.44
N GLU A 152 -8.75 -6.42 20.67
CA GLU A 152 -8.96 -7.74 20.02
C GLU A 152 -9.06 -7.59 18.50
N ALA A 153 -9.69 -6.51 18.03
CA ALA A 153 -9.82 -6.23 16.60
C ALA A 153 -8.45 -5.93 15.96
N PHE A 154 -7.60 -5.10 16.58
CA PHE A 154 -6.24 -4.84 16.09
C PHE A 154 -5.36 -6.10 16.09
N GLU A 155 -5.46 -6.92 17.12
CA GLU A 155 -4.76 -8.21 17.17
C GLU A 155 -5.22 -9.13 16.04
N ALA A 156 -6.53 -9.23 15.79
CA ALA A 156 -7.10 -10.03 14.70
C ALA A 156 -6.67 -9.51 13.32
N ILE A 157 -6.67 -8.19 13.10
CA ILE A 157 -6.19 -7.55 11.87
C ILE A 157 -4.73 -7.95 11.62
N SER A 158 -3.88 -7.72 12.61
CA SER A 158 -2.45 -8.02 12.50
C SER A 158 -2.20 -9.51 12.19
N ALA A 159 -2.84 -10.41 12.93
CA ALA A 159 -2.67 -11.85 12.75
C ALA A 159 -3.16 -12.31 11.36
N ARG A 160 -4.36 -11.91 10.94
CA ARG A 160 -4.97 -12.35 9.68
C ARG A 160 -4.21 -11.82 8.47
N ILE A 161 -3.90 -10.52 8.44
CA ILE A 161 -3.17 -9.92 7.31
C ILE A 161 -1.78 -10.55 7.20
N LYS A 162 -1.04 -10.70 8.30
CA LYS A 162 0.28 -11.32 8.31
C LYS A 162 0.25 -12.76 7.79
N THR A 163 -0.70 -13.57 8.29
CA THR A 163 -0.85 -14.98 7.89
C THR A 163 -1.23 -15.09 6.42
N ASN A 164 -2.21 -14.31 5.96
CA ASN A 164 -2.63 -14.35 4.57
C ASN A 164 -1.54 -13.87 3.63
N THR A 165 -0.85 -12.76 3.95
CA THR A 165 0.27 -12.25 3.14
C THR A 165 1.37 -13.30 3.00
N LYS A 166 1.78 -13.93 4.11
CA LYS A 166 2.78 -15.00 4.08
C LYS A 166 2.35 -16.15 3.17
N LEU A 167 1.13 -16.64 3.36
CA LEU A 167 0.57 -17.77 2.60
C LEU A 167 0.55 -17.49 1.10
N ILE A 168 0.04 -16.32 0.68
CA ILE A 168 -0.04 -15.99 -0.75
C ILE A 168 1.32 -15.82 -1.39
N LEU A 169 2.29 -15.22 -0.70
CA LEU A 169 3.65 -15.03 -1.23
C LEU A 169 4.41 -16.36 -1.37
N GLU A 170 4.26 -17.27 -0.40
CA GLU A 170 4.84 -18.61 -0.47
C GLU A 170 4.24 -19.42 -1.62
N GLN A 171 2.91 -19.43 -1.74
CA GLN A 171 2.24 -20.15 -2.83
C GLN A 171 2.48 -19.50 -4.20
N SER A 172 2.58 -18.17 -4.28
CA SER A 172 2.95 -17.46 -5.51
C SER A 172 4.29 -17.95 -6.06
N LYS A 173 5.29 -18.06 -5.18
CA LYS A 173 6.61 -18.62 -5.56
C LYS A 173 6.51 -20.06 -6.04
N THR A 174 5.80 -20.90 -5.30
CA THR A 174 5.69 -22.34 -5.60
C THR A 174 4.94 -22.61 -6.91
N LYS A 175 3.87 -21.85 -7.15
CA LYS A 175 3.00 -22.01 -8.35
C LYS A 175 3.51 -21.25 -9.57
N GLY A 176 4.47 -20.34 -9.42
CA GLY A 176 4.89 -19.43 -10.52
C GLY A 176 3.75 -18.53 -11.01
N ALA A 177 2.90 -18.07 -10.10
CA ALA A 177 1.71 -17.27 -10.41
C ALA A 177 1.71 -15.95 -9.61
N THR A 178 1.01 -14.93 -10.11
CA THR A 178 0.91 -13.64 -9.40
C THR A 178 0.28 -13.81 -8.01
N PRO A 179 0.68 -13.02 -6.99
CA PRO A 179 0.08 -13.09 -5.66
C PRO A 179 -1.43 -12.88 -5.68
N ARG A 180 -1.97 -12.00 -6.55
CA ARG A 180 -3.41 -11.81 -6.73
C ARG A 180 -4.12 -13.09 -7.16
N LYS A 181 -3.63 -13.76 -8.20
CA LYS A 181 -4.23 -15.01 -8.69
C LYS A 181 -4.30 -16.07 -7.60
N VAL A 182 -3.22 -16.22 -6.84
CA VAL A 182 -3.16 -17.16 -5.71
C VAL A 182 -4.15 -16.77 -4.60
N ALA A 183 -4.23 -15.48 -4.28
CA ALA A 183 -5.15 -14.99 -3.27
C ALA A 183 -6.62 -15.21 -3.67
N GLU A 184 -6.97 -14.99 -4.94
CA GLU A 184 -8.31 -15.26 -5.48
C GLU A 184 -8.66 -16.76 -5.41
N GLU A 185 -7.73 -17.65 -5.76
CA GLU A 185 -7.92 -19.10 -5.63
C GLU A 185 -8.21 -19.50 -4.16
N ILE A 186 -7.40 -19.01 -3.23
CA ILE A 186 -7.58 -19.28 -1.79
C ILE A 186 -8.93 -18.74 -1.28
N ALA A 187 -9.29 -17.53 -1.68
CA ALA A 187 -10.57 -16.92 -1.28
C ALA A 187 -11.76 -17.72 -1.81
N ARG A 188 -11.72 -18.11 -3.08
CA ARG A 188 -12.76 -18.94 -3.71
C ARG A 188 -12.90 -20.28 -3.01
N ASP A 189 -11.80 -20.96 -2.72
CA ASP A 189 -11.82 -22.25 -2.02
C ASP A 189 -12.43 -22.15 -0.63
N ARG A 190 -12.14 -21.06 0.10
CA ARG A 190 -12.74 -20.82 1.43
C ARG A 190 -14.25 -20.63 1.35
N VAL A 191 -14.73 -19.85 0.39
CA VAL A 191 -16.16 -19.63 0.17
C VAL A 191 -16.86 -20.95 -0.20
N LEU A 192 -16.33 -21.70 -1.15
CA LEU A 192 -16.90 -22.98 -1.58
C LEU A 192 -16.95 -24.04 -0.44
N LYS A 193 -15.96 -24.02 0.46
CA LYS A 193 -15.96 -24.89 1.65
C LYS A 193 -17.00 -24.48 2.68
N ALA A 194 -17.27 -23.18 2.83
CA ALA A 194 -18.26 -22.68 3.76
C ALA A 194 -19.70 -22.84 3.26
N MET A 195 -19.92 -23.07 1.96
CA MET A 195 -21.23 -23.30 1.33
C MET A 195 -21.65 -24.79 1.34
N ARG A 196 -20.77 -25.69 1.74
CA ARG A 196 -21.05 -27.14 1.93
C ARG A 196 -21.42 -27.46 3.37
#